data_df5924a456711e90a9cba41220a30196
#
_entry.id   df5924a456711e90a9cba41220a30196
#
_cell.length_a   1.000
_cell.length_b   1.000
_cell.length_c   1.000
_cell.angle_alpha   90.00
_cell.angle_beta   90.00
_cell.angle_gamma   90.00
#
_symmetry.space_group_name_H-M   'P 1'
#
loop_
_entity.id
_entity.type
_entity.pdbx_description
1 polymer ?
#
loop_
_entity_poly.entity_id
_entity_poly.type
_entity_poly.pdbx_seq_one_letter_code
_entity_poly.pdbx_strand_id
1 'polypeptide(L)'
;MAFVRVPRDGVPVTQAKDVALDAXLGKQFTLKTDVVVVGSGAAGXXVAXEMAXAGRDVXVLESGRXXPSSQFTEHLGDTMTKIYQDQVGQVXTTAXIXFVQGACVGGSTVVGACVMEEPGDKVLDGWAEKYGLENLSAKNFRPYLDTIADQLQIHTNEAHEINACAHKVIQGCEKMKFSWKPAQRNVKQCALTGHCLAGCPSDRKMSSLVTHLPWAAAYGARIFSDTEVVRVRMLDGRARGVEARITDPDSGAQVATMNVDADMVVLAAGAIHTPLILQRSQVKDRSGQLGRNLAIQPFTQVLGKFKESLYGFRGALVGVQVDEFTHTDGYTIFSGLAEPESLLAQGDMKAGKAHMEFMKDYKYYAGVNAFSRDLGQGYVQWDGDAYTGDKTIHWNPSREEFENMKASATLAARIFFSGGAEKVFLPTFQSLEANSVFELDAKMDEVDYGIKGLYTFRSNSFSPHGTCRMGADPYQSVVSPTGELHDTPGLFVADSSLIPESISAPIQWTVQALAKYVSDQINDNAANYFIG
;
A
#
# COMPACT_ATOMS: atom_id res chain seq x y z
N MET A 1 18.38 15.27 -13.32
CA MET A 1 18.60 14.03 -14.11
C MET A 1 17.72 14.04 -15.34
N ALA A 2 18.27 13.74 -16.52
CA ALA A 2 17.45 13.52 -17.70
C ALA A 2 16.76 12.15 -17.53
N PHE A 3 15.45 12.15 -17.38
CA PHE A 3 14.72 10.90 -17.25
C PHE A 3 14.81 10.12 -18.58
N VAL A 4 15.40 8.96 -18.54
CA VAL A 4 15.46 8.08 -19.70
C VAL A 4 14.05 7.60 -20.00
N ARG A 5 13.56 7.90 -21.19
CA ARG A 5 12.23 7.50 -21.61
C ARG A 5 12.30 6.05 -22.14
N VAL A 6 11.94 5.10 -21.29
CA VAL A 6 11.88 3.70 -21.69
C VAL A 6 10.53 3.48 -22.41
N PRO A 7 10.48 2.73 -23.51
CA PRO A 7 9.21 2.42 -24.15
C PRO A 7 8.23 1.76 -23.20
N ARG A 8 6.95 2.03 -23.39
CA ARG A 8 5.86 1.62 -22.50
C ARG A 8 5.88 0.13 -22.09
N ASP A 9 6.20 -0.74 -23.02
CA ASP A 9 6.27 -2.17 -22.77
C ASP A 9 7.71 -2.70 -22.88
N GLY A 10 8.69 -1.79 -22.74
CA GLY A 10 10.08 -2.07 -23.08
C GLY A 10 11.02 -2.37 -21.92
N VAL A 11 10.52 -2.44 -20.69
CA VAL A 11 11.39 -2.81 -19.55
C VAL A 11 11.60 -4.33 -19.58
N PRO A 12 12.86 -4.78 -19.67
CA PRO A 12 13.14 -6.23 -19.70
C PRO A 12 12.91 -6.82 -18.31
N VAL A 13 11.83 -7.57 -18.18
CA VAL A 13 11.49 -8.32 -16.97
C VAL A 13 11.56 -9.82 -17.30
N THR A 14 12.40 -10.55 -16.60
CA THR A 14 12.50 -12.01 -16.73
C THR A 14 11.29 -12.63 -16.02
N GLN A 15 10.49 -13.41 -16.75
CA GLN A 15 9.28 -14.04 -16.25
C GLN A 15 9.47 -15.55 -16.05
N ALA A 16 8.59 -16.19 -15.31
CA ALA A 16 8.64 -17.65 -15.08
C ALA A 16 8.73 -18.44 -16.39
N LYS A 17 8.00 -18.03 -17.43
CA LYS A 17 8.03 -18.70 -18.73
C LYS A 17 9.41 -18.63 -19.39
N ASP A 18 10.13 -17.50 -19.22
CA ASP A 18 11.46 -17.33 -19.80
C ASP A 18 12.45 -18.28 -19.14
N VAL A 19 12.36 -18.42 -17.82
CA VAL A 19 13.19 -19.35 -17.02
C VAL A 19 12.87 -20.80 -17.41
N ALA A 20 11.60 -21.12 -17.59
CA ALA A 20 11.19 -22.48 -17.99
C ALA A 20 11.72 -22.88 -19.37
N LEU A 21 11.89 -21.91 -20.28
CA LEU A 21 12.38 -22.14 -21.64
C LEU A 21 13.91 -22.14 -21.71
N ASP A 22 14.60 -21.63 -20.69
CA ASP A 22 16.06 -21.52 -20.68
C ASP A 22 16.68 -22.81 -20.12
N ALA A 23 17.09 -23.69 -21.04
CA ALA A 23 17.72 -24.95 -20.67
C ALA A 23 19.03 -24.84 -19.86
N UNK A 24 19.35 -23.74 -19.82
CA UNK A 24 20.52 -23.52 -19.19
C UNK A 24 20.45 -23.33 -17.79
N LEU A 25 19.58 -22.76 -17.59
CA LEU A 25 19.38 -22.49 -16.14
C LEU A 25 19.00 -23.74 -15.34
N GLY A 26 18.22 -24.60 -15.95
CA GLY A 26 17.74 -25.81 -15.24
C GLY A 26 16.69 -25.49 -14.19
N LYS A 27 16.38 -26.49 -13.36
CA LYS A 27 15.34 -26.36 -12.31
C LYS A 27 15.87 -25.79 -10.99
N GLN A 28 17.18 -25.69 -10.84
CA GLN A 28 17.81 -25.09 -9.66
C GLN A 28 19.11 -24.41 -10.12
N PHE A 29 19.23 -23.11 -9.83
CA PHE A 29 20.37 -22.33 -10.27
C PHE A 29 20.70 -21.22 -9.27
N THR A 30 21.89 -20.65 -9.41
CA THR A 30 22.37 -19.56 -8.54
C THR A 30 22.81 -18.39 -9.41
N LEU A 31 22.31 -17.20 -9.08
CA LEU A 31 22.78 -15.94 -9.64
C LEU A 31 23.61 -15.20 -8.60
N LYS A 32 24.42 -14.25 -9.08
CA LYS A 32 25.21 -13.37 -8.22
C LYS A 32 24.89 -11.92 -8.55
N THR A 33 24.97 -11.08 -7.52
CA THR A 33 24.73 -9.64 -7.65
C THR A 33 25.37 -8.93 -6.45
N ASP A 34 25.56 -7.62 -6.52
CA ASP A 34 26.00 -6.85 -5.35
C ASP A 34 24.83 -6.69 -4.36
N VAL A 35 23.64 -6.34 -4.88
CA VAL A 35 22.45 -6.06 -4.05
C VAL A 35 21.27 -6.86 -4.60
N VAL A 36 20.61 -7.64 -3.74
CA VAL A 36 19.31 -8.22 -4.06
C VAL A 36 18.22 -7.45 -3.33
N VAL A 37 17.24 -6.95 -4.08
CA VAL A 37 16.08 -6.22 -3.58
C VAL A 37 14.87 -7.14 -3.67
N VAL A 38 14.17 -7.32 -2.56
CA VAL A 38 13.01 -8.23 -2.46
C VAL A 38 11.73 -7.42 -2.46
N GLY A 39 11.00 -7.47 -3.57
CA GLY A 39 9.79 -6.69 -3.83
C GLY A 39 10.06 -5.51 -4.75
N SER A 40 9.16 -5.28 -5.70
CA SER A 40 9.28 -4.22 -6.71
C SER A 40 8.27 -3.08 -6.50
N GLY A 41 7.71 -2.96 -5.29
CA GLY A 41 6.71 -1.94 -4.96
C GLY A 41 7.28 -0.54 -4.77
N ALA A 42 6.57 0.26 -3.98
CA ALA A 42 6.90 1.67 -3.72
C ALA A 42 8.34 1.85 -3.24
N ALA A 43 8.79 1.02 -2.30
CA ALA A 43 10.15 1.09 -1.75
C ALA A 43 11.16 0.45 -2.66
N GLY A 44 10.92 -0.79 -3.09
CA GLY A 44 11.88 -1.58 -3.89
C GLY A 44 12.35 -0.86 -5.17
N UNK A 45 11.53 -0.23 -5.74
CA UNK A 45 11.86 0.40 -6.88
C UNK A 45 12.68 1.57 -6.66
N UNK A 46 12.54 2.32 -5.48
CA UNK A 46 13.35 3.29 -5.16
C UNK A 46 14.64 2.86 -4.91
N VAL A 47 14.83 1.85 -4.02
CA VAL A 47 16.15 1.26 -3.70
C VAL A 47 16.88 0.81 -4.95
N ALA A 48 16.24 0.08 -5.79
CA ALA A 48 16.88 -0.41 -7.03
C ALA A 48 17.40 0.72 -7.96
N UNK A 49 16.63 1.79 -8.02
CA UNK A 49 17.02 2.82 -8.77
C UNK A 49 18.19 3.41 -8.24
N GLU A 50 18.30 3.64 -6.91
CA GLU A 50 19.41 4.28 -6.20
C GLU A 50 20.67 3.43 -6.19
N MET A 51 20.57 2.17 -5.95
CA MET A 51 21.71 1.24 -5.98
C MET A 51 22.27 1.10 -7.40
N ALA A 52 21.46 0.96 -8.39
CA ALA A 52 21.91 0.91 -9.80
C ALA A 52 22.53 2.25 -10.27
N UNK A 53 21.89 3.25 -9.83
CA UNK A 53 22.34 4.45 -10.05
C UNK A 53 23.62 4.67 -9.51
N ALA A 54 24.08 4.08 -8.39
CA ALA A 54 25.42 4.08 -7.76
C ALA A 54 26.42 3.10 -8.39
N GLY A 55 26.02 2.43 -9.45
CA GLY A 55 26.90 1.51 -10.20
C GLY A 55 26.96 0.09 -9.64
N ARG A 56 26.00 -0.29 -8.78
CA ARG A 56 25.94 -1.66 -8.24
C ARG A 56 25.19 -2.57 -9.22
N ASP A 57 25.57 -3.86 -9.22
CA ASP A 57 24.79 -4.89 -9.89
C ASP A 57 23.59 -5.23 -8.98
N VAL A 58 22.40 -5.04 -9.54
CA VAL A 58 21.16 -5.17 -8.73
C VAL A 58 20.18 -6.20 -9.32
N UNK A 59 19.40 -7.13 -8.62
CA UNK A 59 18.49 -7.98 -8.90
C UNK A 59 17.35 -7.63 -8.19
N VAL A 60 16.31 -7.43 -8.73
CA VAL A 60 15.00 -7.25 -8.06
C VAL A 60 14.16 -8.51 -8.23
N LEU A 61 13.64 -9.03 -7.15
CA LEU A 61 12.80 -10.24 -7.16
C LEU A 61 11.38 -9.87 -6.73
N GLU A 62 10.40 -10.13 -7.60
CA GLU A 62 8.98 -9.80 -7.37
C GLU A 62 8.14 -11.08 -7.43
N SER A 63 7.37 -11.33 -6.39
CA SER A 63 6.51 -12.52 -6.31
C SER A 63 5.37 -12.51 -7.34
N GLY A 64 4.88 -11.31 -7.70
CA GLY A 64 3.78 -11.15 -8.65
C GLY A 64 4.25 -11.06 -10.10
N ARG A 65 3.28 -11.08 -10.94
CA ARG A 65 3.52 -11.09 -12.41
C ARG A 65 3.73 -9.68 -13.00
N UNK A 66 4.08 -9.40 -14.33
CA UNK A 66 4.21 -8.30 -15.09
C UNK A 66 2.94 -8.10 -15.78
N UNK A 67 2.31 -7.17 -15.71
CA UNK A 67 1.45 -6.85 -16.40
C UNK A 67 1.78 -5.70 -16.88
N PRO A 68 2.17 -5.40 -18.04
CA PRO A 68 2.47 -4.10 -18.63
C PRO A 68 1.22 -3.26 -18.80
N SER A 69 1.38 -1.94 -18.85
CA SER A 69 0.25 -1.00 -18.90
C SER A 69 -0.69 -1.25 -20.09
N SER A 70 -0.14 -1.74 -21.19
CA SER A 70 -0.94 -2.06 -22.39
C SER A 70 -1.96 -3.17 -22.16
N GLN A 71 -1.80 -3.94 -21.08
CA GLN A 71 -2.73 -5.04 -20.74
C GLN A 71 -3.76 -4.64 -19.67
N PHE A 72 -3.67 -3.44 -19.12
CA PHE A 72 -4.68 -2.96 -18.16
C PHE A 72 -5.97 -2.64 -18.92
N THR A 73 -7.07 -3.07 -18.34
CA THR A 73 -8.42 -2.83 -18.90
C THR A 73 -9.24 -2.04 -17.87
N GLU A 74 -10.46 -1.71 -18.24
CA GLU A 74 -11.41 -1.08 -17.33
C GLU A 74 -12.11 -2.10 -16.40
N HIS A 75 -11.82 -3.39 -16.57
CA HIS A 75 -12.46 -4.45 -15.78
C HIS A 75 -11.67 -4.71 -14.51
N LEU A 76 -12.07 -4.06 -13.43
CA LEU A 76 -11.39 -4.18 -12.14
C LEU A 76 -11.39 -5.64 -11.63
N GLY A 77 -12.46 -6.40 -11.87
CA GLY A 77 -12.54 -7.81 -11.49
C GLY A 77 -11.40 -8.65 -12.08
N ASP A 78 -11.09 -8.44 -13.37
CA ASP A 78 -9.97 -9.13 -14.01
C ASP A 78 -8.63 -8.75 -13.37
N THR A 79 -8.46 -7.48 -13.05
CA THR A 79 -7.25 -6.97 -12.39
C THR A 79 -7.11 -7.60 -11.00
N MET A 80 -8.21 -7.68 -10.25
CA MET A 80 -8.21 -8.24 -8.90
C MET A 80 -7.74 -9.70 -8.89
N THR A 81 -8.16 -10.50 -9.87
CA THR A 81 -7.75 -11.91 -9.94
C THR A 81 -6.29 -12.10 -10.34
N LYS A 82 -5.68 -11.13 -11.03
CA LYS A 82 -4.35 -11.28 -11.64
C LYS A 82 -3.22 -10.62 -10.85
N ILE A 83 -3.45 -9.42 -10.30
CA ILE A 83 -2.36 -8.62 -9.73
C ILE A 83 -2.64 -8.08 -8.32
N TYR A 84 -3.72 -8.52 -7.68
CA TYR A 84 -3.93 -8.23 -6.27
C TYR A 84 -3.48 -9.41 -5.41
N GLN A 85 -2.96 -9.09 -4.23
CA GLN A 85 -2.48 -10.09 -3.28
C GLN A 85 -3.63 -11.02 -2.87
N ASP A 86 -3.41 -12.31 -3.05
CA ASP A 86 -4.38 -13.36 -2.71
C ASP A 86 -5.76 -13.10 -3.36
N GLN A 87 -5.77 -12.44 -4.54
CA GLN A 87 -7.00 -12.08 -5.29
C GLN A 87 -7.97 -11.26 -4.41
N VAL A 88 -7.41 -10.30 -3.62
CA VAL A 88 -8.10 -9.51 -2.59
C VAL A 88 -8.56 -10.36 -1.39
N GLY A 89 -8.10 -11.60 -1.28
CA GLY A 89 -8.44 -12.49 -0.16
C GLY A 89 -7.54 -12.33 1.07
N GLN A 90 -6.62 -11.38 1.09
CA GLN A 90 -5.74 -11.17 2.25
C GLN A 90 -6.52 -10.45 3.36
N VAL A 91 -6.78 -11.20 4.42
CA VAL A 91 -7.64 -10.72 5.51
C VAL A 91 -7.05 -11.01 6.90
N UNK A 92 -7.48 -10.29 7.81
CA UNK A 92 -7.20 -10.51 9.09
C UNK A 92 -7.81 -11.74 9.53
N THR A 93 -7.39 -12.33 10.66
CA THR A 93 -7.92 -13.57 11.26
C THR A 93 -9.42 -13.52 11.49
N THR A 94 -9.96 -12.35 11.64
CA THR A 94 -11.38 -12.12 11.94
C THR A 94 -12.19 -11.77 10.70
N ALA A 95 -11.51 -11.69 9.53
CA ALA A 95 -12.09 -11.39 8.22
C ALA A 95 -12.81 -10.02 8.08
N UNK A 96 -12.45 -9.22 8.83
CA UNK A 96 -13.09 -8.00 8.84
C UNK A 96 -12.46 -6.95 8.07
N ILE A 97 -11.18 -7.25 7.95
CA ILE A 97 -10.37 -6.26 7.22
C ILE A 97 -9.79 -6.89 5.95
N UNK A 98 -9.95 -6.37 4.92
CA UNK A 98 -9.43 -6.79 3.78
C UNK A 98 -8.30 -5.97 3.52
N PHE A 99 -7.12 -6.49 3.30
CA PHE A 99 -5.90 -5.78 2.92
C PHE A 99 -5.86 -5.69 1.40
N VAL A 100 -5.99 -4.51 0.89
CA VAL A 100 -6.05 -4.28 -0.57
C VAL A 100 -4.65 -3.91 -1.05
N GLN A 101 -3.88 -4.90 -1.48
CA GLN A 101 -2.47 -4.74 -1.87
C GLN A 101 -2.23 -5.36 -3.25
N GLY A 102 -1.25 -4.80 -3.97
CA GLY A 102 -0.82 -5.34 -5.26
C GLY A 102 0.23 -6.43 -5.09
N ALA A 103 0.10 -7.49 -5.90
CA ALA A 103 1.12 -8.55 -6.07
C ALA A 103 1.46 -8.60 -7.56
N CYS A 104 2.32 -7.68 -7.96
CA CYS A 104 2.74 -7.52 -9.37
C CYS A 104 3.99 -6.66 -9.43
N VAL A 105 4.65 -6.69 -10.57
CA VAL A 105 5.76 -5.76 -10.83
C VAL A 105 5.25 -4.33 -10.69
N GLY A 106 5.83 -3.55 -9.79
CA GLY A 106 5.38 -2.23 -9.38
C GLY A 106 4.58 -2.22 -8.08
N GLY A 107 4.19 -3.40 -7.59
CA GLY A 107 3.51 -3.57 -6.30
C GLY A 107 2.21 -2.79 -6.17
N SER A 108 1.89 -2.40 -4.95
CA SER A 108 0.64 -1.67 -4.64
C SER A 108 0.55 -0.30 -5.31
N THR A 109 1.67 0.28 -5.81
CA THR A 109 1.60 1.54 -6.56
C THR A 109 0.80 1.40 -7.85
N VAL A 110 0.75 0.19 -8.42
CA VAL A 110 0.02 -0.10 -9.67
C VAL A 110 -1.50 -0.05 -9.45
N VAL A 111 -1.95 -0.54 -8.30
CA VAL A 111 -3.38 -0.69 -7.99
C VAL A 111 -3.87 0.36 -6.95
N GLY A 112 -3.03 1.30 -6.57
CA GLY A 112 -3.38 2.33 -5.60
C GLY A 112 -4.20 3.48 -6.18
N ALA A 113 -4.85 4.23 -5.28
CA ALA A 113 -5.75 5.34 -5.62
C ALA A 113 -5.02 6.65 -5.95
N CYS A 114 -3.69 6.66 -5.95
CA CYS A 114 -2.83 7.81 -6.26
C CYS A 114 -2.80 8.91 -5.17
N VAL A 115 -3.45 8.73 -4.04
CA VAL A 115 -3.50 9.76 -3.00
C VAL A 115 -2.13 9.88 -2.33
N MET A 116 -1.62 11.10 -2.27
CA MET A 116 -0.32 11.40 -1.69
C MET A 116 -0.51 12.44 -0.58
N GLU A 117 -0.03 12.14 0.61
CA GLU A 117 -0.07 13.06 1.73
C GLU A 117 1.21 12.93 2.54
N GLU A 118 1.74 14.05 2.96
CA GLU A 118 2.95 14.06 3.78
C GLU A 118 2.63 13.61 5.21
N PRO A 119 3.57 12.95 5.88
CA PRO A 119 3.48 12.81 7.33
C PRO A 119 3.64 14.21 7.93
N GLY A 120 2.82 14.57 8.89
CA GLY A 120 2.89 15.90 9.50
C GLY A 120 4.22 16.13 10.23
N ASP A 121 4.68 17.38 10.29
CA ASP A 121 5.94 17.74 10.96
C ASP A 121 5.99 17.21 12.41
N LYS A 122 4.88 17.31 13.14
CA LYS A 122 4.80 16.79 14.51
C LYS A 122 5.04 15.28 14.59
N VAL A 123 4.63 14.53 13.58
CA VAL A 123 4.86 13.08 13.52
C VAL A 123 6.35 12.82 13.35
N LEU A 124 6.98 13.50 12.39
CA LEU A 124 8.41 13.33 12.09
C LEU A 124 9.28 13.75 13.28
N ASP A 125 8.99 14.89 13.91
CA ASP A 125 9.71 15.32 15.11
C ASP A 125 9.48 14.36 16.28
N GLY A 126 8.28 13.79 16.39
CA GLY A 126 7.98 12.74 17.35
C GLY A 126 8.83 11.48 17.13
N TRP A 127 9.07 11.09 15.86
CA TRP A 127 9.96 9.97 15.57
C TRP A 127 11.40 10.25 16.02
N ALA A 128 11.89 11.48 15.79
CA ALA A 128 13.22 11.89 16.22
C ALA A 128 13.35 11.79 17.75
N GLU A 129 12.37 12.34 18.46
CA GLU A 129 12.40 12.39 19.93
C GLU A 129 12.20 11.01 20.58
N LYS A 130 11.19 10.27 20.12
CA LYS A 130 10.73 9.06 20.79
C LYS A 130 11.54 7.82 20.41
N TYR A 131 12.00 7.76 19.15
CA TYR A 131 12.71 6.58 18.60
C TYR A 131 14.17 6.87 18.29
N GLY A 132 14.67 8.07 18.56
CA GLY A 132 16.07 8.44 18.30
C GLY A 132 16.39 8.56 16.81
N LEU A 133 15.41 8.99 16.00
CA LEU A 133 15.53 9.06 14.56
C LEU A 133 15.78 10.52 14.09
N GLU A 134 16.86 11.12 14.57
CA GLU A 134 17.20 12.54 14.31
C GLU A 134 17.23 12.88 12.83
N ASN A 135 17.72 11.95 12.01
CA ASN A 135 17.79 12.14 10.55
C ASN A 135 16.41 12.13 9.88
N LEU A 136 15.37 11.72 10.60
CA LEU A 136 13.99 11.71 10.10
C LEU A 136 13.12 12.80 10.74
N SER A 137 13.73 13.75 11.47
CA SER A 137 13.00 14.94 11.95
C SER A 137 12.42 15.71 10.75
N ALA A 138 11.39 16.52 10.98
CA ALA A 138 10.72 17.26 9.91
C ALA A 138 11.71 18.04 9.02
N LYS A 139 12.68 18.70 9.65
CA LYS A 139 13.72 19.46 8.94
C LYS A 139 14.62 18.57 8.07
N ASN A 140 15.08 17.45 8.64
CA ASN A 140 16.08 16.59 7.98
C ASN A 140 15.46 15.67 6.92
N PHE A 141 14.18 15.34 7.08
CA PHE A 141 13.46 14.45 6.15
C PHE A 141 12.83 15.21 4.98
N ARG A 142 12.65 16.54 5.09
CA ARG A 142 12.05 17.38 4.04
C ARG A 142 12.68 17.16 2.65
N PRO A 143 14.02 17.15 2.49
CA PRO A 143 14.61 16.97 1.16
C PRO A 143 14.23 15.63 0.49
N TYR A 144 13.98 14.59 1.28
CA TYR A 144 13.56 13.28 0.75
C TYR A 144 12.11 13.37 0.24
N LEU A 145 11.23 14.00 0.99
CA LEU A 145 9.84 14.21 0.57
C LEU A 145 9.78 15.04 -0.72
N ASP A 146 10.55 16.12 -0.79
CA ASP A 146 10.60 17.00 -1.96
C ASP A 146 11.11 16.25 -3.20
N THR A 147 12.14 15.43 -3.02
CA THR A 147 12.70 14.60 -4.11
C THR A 147 11.62 13.67 -4.68
N ILE A 148 10.87 13.00 -3.80
CA ILE A 148 9.82 12.09 -4.25
C ILE A 148 8.68 12.85 -4.92
N ALA A 149 8.33 14.04 -4.40
CA ALA A 149 7.29 14.87 -5.01
C ALA A 149 7.64 15.22 -6.47
N ASP A 150 8.89 15.63 -6.71
CA ASP A 150 9.36 15.95 -8.06
C ASP A 150 9.36 14.71 -8.97
N GLN A 151 9.89 13.59 -8.49
CA GLN A 151 9.99 12.36 -9.27
C GLN A 151 8.60 11.82 -9.67
N LEU A 152 7.63 11.91 -8.78
CA LEU A 152 6.29 11.36 -8.99
C LEU A 152 5.28 12.40 -9.48
N GLN A 153 5.72 13.64 -9.76
CA GLN A 153 4.84 14.71 -10.25
C GLN A 153 3.64 14.92 -9.30
N ILE A 154 3.91 14.90 -7.98
CA ILE A 154 2.83 15.09 -7.00
C ILE A 154 2.31 16.52 -7.13
N HIS A 155 1.00 16.66 -7.26
CA HIS A 155 0.36 17.96 -7.34
C HIS A 155 -1.01 17.93 -6.69
N THR A 156 -1.50 19.12 -6.32
CA THR A 156 -2.86 19.32 -5.84
C THR A 156 -3.82 19.30 -7.04
N ASN A 157 -4.92 18.56 -6.94
CA ASN A 157 -5.92 18.47 -8.00
C ASN A 157 -6.37 19.87 -8.48
N GLU A 158 -6.42 20.04 -9.79
CA GLU A 158 -6.97 21.24 -10.41
C GLU A 158 -8.49 21.12 -10.56
N ALA A 159 -9.16 22.24 -10.84
CA ALA A 159 -10.63 22.29 -10.91
C ALA A 159 -11.22 21.22 -11.86
N HIS A 160 -10.57 20.95 -12.99
CA HIS A 160 -11.06 19.97 -13.97
C HIS A 160 -10.89 18.51 -13.48
N GLU A 161 -10.11 18.28 -12.42
CA GLU A 161 -9.92 16.98 -11.79
C GLU A 161 -10.92 16.71 -10.65
N ILE A 162 -11.76 17.69 -10.31
CA ILE A 162 -12.78 17.54 -9.26
C ILE A 162 -14.05 16.99 -9.93
N ASN A 163 -14.33 15.73 -9.71
CA ASN A 163 -15.47 15.05 -10.36
C ASN A 163 -16.81 15.29 -9.62
N ALA A 164 -17.91 14.79 -10.19
CA ALA A 164 -19.25 14.99 -9.61
C ALA A 164 -19.37 14.42 -8.20
N CYS A 165 -18.72 13.30 -7.92
CA CYS A 165 -18.68 12.70 -6.58
C CYS A 165 -18.07 13.69 -5.58
N ALA A 166 -16.91 14.25 -5.92
CA ALA A 166 -16.21 15.22 -5.05
C ALA A 166 -17.03 16.48 -4.84
N HIS A 167 -17.74 16.96 -5.88
CA HIS A 167 -18.61 18.14 -5.73
C HIS A 167 -19.71 17.92 -4.69
N LYS A 168 -20.23 16.68 -4.54
CA LYS A 168 -21.23 16.40 -3.50
C LYS A 168 -20.65 16.51 -2.09
N VAL A 169 -19.39 16.12 -1.94
CA VAL A 169 -18.66 16.27 -0.66
C VAL A 169 -18.43 17.76 -0.38
N ILE A 170 -17.96 18.53 -1.38
CA ILE A 170 -17.78 19.99 -1.25
C ILE A 170 -19.06 20.66 -0.78
N GLN A 171 -20.18 20.39 -1.49
CA GLN A 171 -21.48 20.98 -1.16
C GLN A 171 -21.90 20.66 0.29
N GLY A 172 -21.68 19.44 0.74
CA GLY A 172 -21.97 19.04 2.12
C GLY A 172 -21.09 19.80 3.12
N CYS A 173 -19.79 19.83 2.88
CA CYS A 173 -18.83 20.52 3.75
C CYS A 173 -19.13 22.01 3.86
N GLU A 174 -19.41 22.68 2.73
CA GLU A 174 -19.74 24.10 2.73
C GLU A 174 -20.97 24.43 3.58
N LYS A 175 -22.03 23.60 3.47
CA LYS A 175 -23.24 23.80 4.29
C LYS A 175 -22.96 23.53 5.77
N MET A 176 -22.09 22.58 6.09
CA MET A 176 -21.71 22.24 7.46
C MET A 176 -20.59 23.10 8.02
N LYS A 177 -19.98 23.96 7.16
CA LYS A 177 -18.84 24.83 7.49
C LYS A 177 -17.59 24.04 7.90
N PHE A 178 -17.36 22.90 7.25
CA PHE A 178 -16.18 22.07 7.48
C PHE A 178 -15.08 22.42 6.48
N SER A 179 -13.84 22.36 6.93
CA SER A 179 -12.65 22.53 6.10
C SER A 179 -12.51 21.37 5.12
N TRP A 180 -12.18 21.72 3.87
CA TRP A 180 -11.87 20.74 2.83
C TRP A 180 -10.80 21.33 1.91
N LYS A 181 -10.09 20.45 1.21
CA LYS A 181 -9.08 20.86 0.22
C LYS A 181 -9.06 19.89 -0.96
N PRO A 182 -8.62 20.32 -2.15
CA PRO A 182 -8.35 19.35 -3.23
C PRO A 182 -7.28 18.35 -2.80
N ALA A 183 -7.47 17.09 -3.17
CA ALA A 183 -6.53 16.02 -2.82
C ALA A 183 -5.22 16.18 -3.60
N GLN A 184 -4.10 15.73 -3.02
CA GLN A 184 -2.82 15.63 -3.73
C GLN A 184 -2.68 14.23 -4.32
N ARG A 185 -2.16 14.17 -5.57
CA ARG A 185 -2.02 12.88 -6.28
C ARG A 185 -0.71 12.82 -7.08
N ASN A 186 -0.18 11.62 -7.22
CA ASN A 186 1.01 11.35 -8.05
C ASN A 186 0.58 10.97 -9.47
N VAL A 187 0.13 11.96 -10.24
CA VAL A 187 -0.31 11.74 -11.62
C VAL A 187 0.26 12.81 -12.55
N LYS A 188 0.44 12.47 -13.82
CA LYS A 188 0.92 13.40 -14.85
C LYS A 188 -0.15 13.54 -15.93
N GLN A 189 -0.87 14.68 -15.92
CA GLN A 189 -1.94 14.93 -16.90
C GLN A 189 -2.97 13.79 -16.90
N CYS A 190 -3.67 13.63 -15.79
CA CYS A 190 -4.64 12.55 -15.58
C CYS A 190 -5.63 12.45 -16.75
N ALA A 191 -5.85 11.22 -17.26
CA ALA A 191 -6.79 10.97 -18.36
C ALA A 191 -8.26 10.91 -17.90
N LEU A 192 -8.51 11.07 -16.59
CA LEU A 192 -9.83 11.15 -15.95
C LEU A 192 -10.74 9.93 -16.19
N THR A 193 -10.15 8.76 -16.39
CA THR A 193 -10.91 7.52 -16.62
C THR A 193 -11.53 6.90 -15.38
N GLY A 194 -10.94 7.19 -14.19
CA GLY A 194 -11.40 6.60 -12.92
C GLY A 194 -10.81 5.24 -12.60
N HIS A 195 -10.07 4.61 -13.54
CA HIS A 195 -9.59 3.23 -13.40
C HIS A 195 -8.29 3.08 -12.61
N CYS A 196 -8.09 3.88 -11.56
CA CYS A 196 -6.84 3.84 -10.79
C CYS A 196 -6.60 2.48 -10.14
N LEU A 197 -7.65 1.84 -9.65
CA LEU A 197 -7.55 0.55 -8.97
C LEU A 197 -7.34 -0.61 -9.95
N ALA A 198 -7.75 -0.45 -11.21
CA ALA A 198 -7.55 -1.48 -12.25
C ALA A 198 -6.18 -1.37 -12.95
N GLY A 199 -5.31 -0.44 -12.49
CA GLY A 199 -4.09 -0.08 -13.19
C GLY A 199 -4.37 1.04 -14.19
N CYS A 200 -3.39 1.86 -14.48
CA CYS A 200 -3.57 3.03 -15.35
C CYS A 200 -3.11 2.71 -16.76
N PRO A 201 -4.03 2.43 -17.72
CA PRO A 201 -3.61 2.03 -19.07
C PRO A 201 -3.00 3.18 -19.87
N SER A 202 -3.16 4.42 -19.42
CA SER A 202 -2.60 5.60 -20.10
C SER A 202 -1.25 6.05 -19.54
N ASP A 203 -0.70 5.35 -18.53
CA ASP A 203 0.58 5.68 -17.87
C ASP A 203 0.60 7.08 -17.25
N ARG A 204 -0.55 7.59 -16.86
CA ARG A 204 -0.64 8.91 -16.22
C ARG A 204 -0.40 8.81 -14.70
N LYS A 205 -0.73 7.67 -14.11
CA LYS A 205 -0.38 7.39 -12.71
C LYS A 205 1.12 7.11 -12.63
N MET A 206 1.82 7.85 -11.77
CA MET A 206 3.26 7.73 -11.59
C MET A 206 3.57 6.59 -10.60
N SER A 207 3.16 5.38 -10.99
CA SER A 207 3.46 4.15 -10.23
C SER A 207 4.90 3.72 -10.44
N SER A 208 5.41 2.85 -9.57
CA SER A 208 6.76 2.30 -9.72
C SER A 208 6.97 1.59 -11.06
N LEU A 209 5.89 1.06 -11.64
CA LEU A 209 5.93 0.39 -12.95
C LEU A 209 6.39 1.33 -14.08
N VAL A 210 6.04 2.63 -13.99
CA VAL A 210 6.33 3.60 -15.06
C VAL A 210 7.37 4.66 -14.65
N THR A 211 7.86 4.60 -13.41
CA THR A 211 8.88 5.53 -12.88
C THR A 211 10.15 4.78 -12.47
N HIS A 212 10.27 4.42 -11.21
CA HIS A 212 11.53 3.88 -10.66
C HIS A 212 11.96 2.58 -11.33
N LEU A 213 11.03 1.71 -11.74
CA LEU A 213 11.38 0.44 -12.37
C LEU A 213 12.09 0.64 -13.73
N PRO A 214 11.53 1.39 -14.70
CA PRO A 214 12.28 1.63 -15.95
C PRO A 214 13.56 2.43 -15.72
N TRP A 215 13.62 3.32 -14.73
CA TRP A 215 14.86 4.04 -14.43
C TRP A 215 15.92 3.07 -13.88
N ALA A 216 15.57 2.16 -12.98
CA ALA A 216 16.49 1.15 -12.46
C ALA A 216 17.01 0.23 -13.58
N ALA A 217 16.11 -0.21 -14.47
CA ALA A 217 16.48 -1.05 -15.62
C ALA A 217 17.43 -0.32 -16.56
N ALA A 218 17.24 0.99 -16.77
CA ALA A 218 18.12 1.80 -17.61
C ALA A 218 19.55 1.91 -17.04
N TYR A 219 19.70 1.76 -15.72
CA TYR A 219 21.00 1.70 -15.05
C TYR A 219 21.53 0.25 -14.90
N GLY A 220 20.82 -0.74 -15.48
CA GLY A 220 21.30 -2.12 -15.51
C GLY A 220 20.68 -3.07 -14.48
N ALA A 221 19.73 -2.62 -13.68
CA ALA A 221 19.05 -3.52 -12.73
C ALA A 221 18.30 -4.63 -13.50
N ARG A 222 18.41 -5.85 -13.01
CA ARG A 222 17.73 -7.03 -13.57
C ARG A 222 16.51 -7.34 -12.74
N ILE A 223 15.35 -7.48 -13.39
CA ILE A 223 14.08 -7.67 -12.72
C ILE A 223 13.52 -9.06 -13.05
N PHE A 224 13.15 -9.81 -12.00
CA PHE A 224 12.52 -11.13 -12.12
C PHE A 224 11.12 -11.06 -11.50
N SER A 225 10.10 -11.29 -12.32
CA SER A 225 8.72 -11.46 -11.84
C SER A 225 8.46 -12.92 -11.47
N ASP A 226 7.30 -13.19 -10.89
CA ASP A 226 6.84 -14.54 -10.54
C ASP A 226 7.86 -15.28 -9.64
N THR A 227 8.64 -14.52 -8.87
CA THR A 227 9.79 -15.01 -8.10
C THR A 227 9.61 -14.62 -6.63
N GLU A 228 9.09 -15.57 -5.86
CA GLU A 228 8.83 -15.36 -4.42
C GLU A 228 10.06 -15.72 -3.60
N VAL A 229 10.58 -14.74 -2.86
CA VAL A 229 11.66 -15.00 -1.89
C VAL A 229 11.08 -15.74 -0.69
N VAL A 230 11.63 -16.93 -0.44
CA VAL A 230 11.22 -17.78 0.69
C VAL A 230 11.94 -17.34 1.96
N ARG A 231 13.27 -17.17 1.87
CA ARG A 231 14.09 -16.80 3.04
C ARG A 231 15.40 -16.11 2.63
N VAL A 232 15.97 -15.40 3.60
CA VAL A 232 17.33 -14.84 3.51
C VAL A 232 18.33 -15.95 3.81
N ARG A 233 19.41 -16.02 3.04
CA ARG A 233 20.52 -16.95 3.26
C ARG A 233 21.58 -16.29 4.12
N MET A 234 21.96 -16.95 5.18
CA MET A 234 22.90 -16.42 6.17
C MET A 234 24.22 -17.20 6.11
N LEU A 235 25.34 -16.48 6.29
CA LEU A 235 26.67 -17.08 6.45
C LEU A 235 27.40 -16.31 7.55
N ASP A 236 27.83 -17.02 8.57
CA ASP A 236 28.54 -16.46 9.73
C ASP A 236 27.80 -15.26 10.36
N GLY A 237 26.46 -15.39 10.45
CA GLY A 237 25.61 -14.36 11.08
C GLY A 237 25.33 -13.13 10.23
N ARG A 238 25.78 -13.11 8.97
CA ARG A 238 25.59 -12.01 8.02
C ARG A 238 24.68 -12.48 6.87
N ALA A 239 23.83 -11.60 6.36
CA ALA A 239 23.06 -11.87 5.16
C ALA A 239 23.97 -11.96 3.94
N ARG A 240 23.79 -13.00 3.11
CA ARG A 240 24.62 -13.27 1.93
C ARG A 240 23.78 -13.66 0.72
N GLY A 241 22.51 -13.32 0.73
CA GLY A 241 21.64 -13.56 -0.40
C GLY A 241 20.27 -14.09 0.03
N VAL A 242 19.55 -14.64 -0.93
CA VAL A 242 18.19 -15.14 -0.72
C VAL A 242 17.99 -16.46 -1.45
N GLU A 243 16.98 -17.20 -0.99
CA GLU A 243 16.43 -18.36 -1.68
C GLU A 243 15.02 -18.01 -2.15
N ALA A 244 14.73 -18.28 -3.41
CA ALA A 244 13.44 -17.95 -4.02
C ALA A 244 12.90 -19.12 -4.84
N ARG A 245 11.58 -19.18 -4.96
CA ARG A 245 10.90 -20.09 -5.88
C ARG A 245 10.28 -19.30 -7.02
N ILE A 246 10.38 -19.83 -8.23
CA ILE A 246 9.78 -19.25 -9.42
C ILE A 246 8.55 -20.08 -9.74
N THR A 247 7.41 -19.43 -9.87
CA THR A 247 6.11 -20.09 -10.02
C THR A 247 5.41 -19.56 -11.26
N ASP A 248 4.93 -20.46 -12.10
CA ASP A 248 4.09 -20.08 -13.24
C ASP A 248 2.79 -19.46 -12.70
N PRO A 249 2.51 -18.18 -13.04
CA PRO A 249 1.38 -17.48 -12.41
C PRO A 249 0.00 -17.94 -12.85
N ASP A 250 -0.10 -18.72 -13.93
CA ASP A 250 -1.39 -19.19 -14.44
C ASP A 250 -1.75 -20.58 -13.89
N SER A 251 -0.75 -21.46 -13.77
CA SER A 251 -0.97 -22.83 -13.27
C SER A 251 -0.66 -22.99 -11.79
N GLY A 252 0.09 -22.07 -11.20
CA GLY A 252 0.59 -22.18 -9.82
C GLY A 252 1.74 -23.20 -9.67
N ALA A 253 2.22 -23.77 -10.77
CA ALA A 253 3.28 -24.78 -10.71
C ALA A 253 4.65 -24.14 -10.47
N GLN A 254 5.44 -24.72 -9.56
CA GLN A 254 6.82 -24.27 -9.37
C GLN A 254 7.66 -24.66 -10.58
N VAL A 255 8.27 -23.68 -11.23
CA VAL A 255 9.11 -23.83 -12.42
C VAL A 255 10.55 -24.14 -12.02
N ALA A 256 11.08 -23.40 -11.04
CA ALA A 256 12.48 -23.51 -10.63
C ALA A 256 12.66 -23.00 -9.20
N THR A 257 13.82 -23.35 -8.63
CA THR A 257 14.34 -22.73 -7.41
C THR A 257 15.54 -21.86 -7.78
N MET A 258 15.55 -20.62 -7.31
CA MET A 258 16.62 -19.67 -7.56
C MET A 258 17.31 -19.33 -6.23
N ASN A 259 18.61 -19.44 -6.20
CA ASN A 259 19.43 -18.81 -5.16
C ASN A 259 20.03 -17.54 -5.73
N VAL A 260 20.10 -16.50 -4.93
CA VAL A 260 20.86 -15.29 -5.28
C VAL A 260 21.92 -15.08 -4.20
N ASP A 261 23.17 -15.14 -4.58
CA ASP A 261 24.29 -14.73 -3.71
C ASP A 261 24.45 -13.22 -3.85
N ALA A 262 24.50 -12.51 -2.74
CA ALA A 262 24.60 -11.05 -2.75
C ALA A 262 25.41 -10.55 -1.54
N ASP A 263 26.10 -9.44 -1.70
CA ASP A 263 26.79 -8.79 -0.58
C ASP A 263 25.80 -8.12 0.35
N MET A 264 24.63 -7.76 -0.17
CA MET A 264 23.58 -7.06 0.58
C MET A 264 22.18 -7.55 0.16
N VAL A 265 21.30 -7.66 1.15
CA VAL A 265 19.87 -7.99 0.94
C VAL A 265 19.03 -6.81 1.43
N VAL A 266 18.14 -6.27 0.59
CA VAL A 266 17.20 -5.23 0.98
C VAL A 266 15.77 -5.78 0.85
N LEU A 267 15.07 -5.88 1.97
CA LEU A 267 13.67 -6.31 1.98
C LEU A 267 12.76 -5.11 1.75
N ALA A 268 11.87 -5.24 0.78
CA ALA A 268 10.90 -4.24 0.38
C ALA A 268 9.55 -4.88 0.02
N ALA A 269 9.20 -5.98 0.70
CA ALA A 269 8.01 -6.78 0.43
C ALA A 269 6.77 -6.26 1.19
N GLY A 270 6.88 -5.13 1.86
CA GLY A 270 5.79 -4.48 2.58
C GLY A 270 5.55 -5.04 3.97
N ALA A 271 4.73 -4.34 4.76
CA ALA A 271 4.59 -4.61 6.19
C ALA A 271 3.98 -5.98 6.52
N ILE A 272 3.36 -6.63 5.56
CA ILE A 272 2.85 -8.00 5.79
C ILE A 272 3.95 -9.04 5.47
N HIS A 273 4.60 -8.93 4.31
CA HIS A 273 5.49 -9.99 3.84
C HIS A 273 6.93 -9.85 4.33
N THR A 274 7.44 -8.63 4.54
CA THR A 274 8.81 -8.43 5.06
C THR A 274 9.02 -9.14 6.41
N PRO A 275 8.17 -8.95 7.45
CA PRO A 275 8.39 -9.70 8.68
C PRO A 275 8.23 -11.21 8.51
N LEU A 276 7.35 -11.69 7.61
CA LEU A 276 7.20 -13.12 7.35
C LEU A 276 8.49 -13.72 6.77
N ILE A 277 9.14 -13.01 5.83
CA ILE A 277 10.44 -13.45 5.27
C ILE A 277 11.49 -13.52 6.38
N LEU A 278 11.53 -12.51 7.26
CA LEU A 278 12.49 -12.49 8.38
C LEU A 278 12.23 -13.64 9.36
N GLN A 279 10.96 -13.92 9.68
CA GLN A 279 10.59 -15.03 10.57
C GLN A 279 10.95 -16.38 9.93
N ARG A 280 10.64 -16.58 8.64
CA ARG A 280 11.03 -17.80 7.90
C ARG A 280 12.55 -17.98 7.85
N SER A 281 13.29 -16.87 7.86
CA SER A 281 14.76 -16.89 7.85
C SER A 281 15.35 -17.12 9.25
N GLN A 282 14.51 -17.10 10.29
CA GLN A 282 14.92 -17.28 11.68
C GLN A 282 15.98 -16.24 12.10
N VAL A 283 15.81 -14.99 11.63
CA VAL A 283 16.75 -13.93 12.00
C VAL A 283 16.66 -13.65 13.50
N LYS A 284 17.79 -13.29 14.08
CA LYS A 284 17.82 -12.89 15.49
C LYS A 284 17.12 -11.53 15.66
N ASP A 285 16.31 -11.43 16.69
CA ASP A 285 15.63 -10.17 17.05
C ASP A 285 15.61 -10.06 18.58
N ARG A 286 16.55 -9.29 19.12
CA ARG A 286 16.63 -9.09 20.58
C ARG A 286 15.50 -8.22 21.12
N SER A 287 14.84 -7.46 20.25
CA SER A 287 13.78 -6.54 20.68
C SER A 287 12.45 -7.25 20.95
N GLY A 288 12.22 -8.40 20.31
CA GLY A 288 10.92 -9.08 20.32
C GLY A 288 9.83 -8.29 19.57
N GLN A 289 10.23 -7.34 18.71
CA GLN A 289 9.28 -6.48 17.99
C GLN A 289 8.99 -6.96 16.56
N LEU A 290 9.72 -7.96 16.07
CA LEU A 290 9.55 -8.45 14.71
C LEU A 290 8.13 -8.96 14.48
N GLY A 291 7.44 -8.38 13.53
CA GLY A 291 6.06 -8.70 13.18
C GLY A 291 5.01 -8.01 14.05
N ARG A 292 5.42 -7.27 15.08
CA ARG A 292 4.51 -6.56 15.99
C ARG A 292 4.28 -5.13 15.51
N ASN A 293 3.41 -4.40 16.21
CA ASN A 293 3.10 -2.98 15.95
C ASN A 293 2.44 -2.77 14.58
N LEU A 294 1.75 -3.78 14.05
CA LEU A 294 1.03 -3.62 12.78
C LEU A 294 -0.05 -2.55 12.95
N ALA A 295 0.13 -1.45 12.25
CA ALA A 295 -0.88 -0.42 12.05
C ALA A 295 -1.46 -0.60 10.65
N ILE A 296 -2.75 -0.33 10.47
CA ILE A 296 -3.42 -0.62 9.21
C ILE A 296 -4.15 0.58 8.59
N GLN A 297 -4.38 1.63 9.38
CA GLN A 297 -5.13 2.80 8.93
C GLN A 297 -6.47 2.36 8.31
N PRO A 298 -7.38 1.80 9.14
CA PRO A 298 -8.63 1.24 8.60
C PRO A 298 -9.47 2.33 7.96
N PHE A 299 -10.14 2.00 6.83
CA PHE A 299 -11.09 2.91 6.24
C PHE A 299 -12.43 2.24 6.00
N THR A 300 -13.49 3.02 6.17
CA THR A 300 -14.88 2.62 5.88
C THR A 300 -15.37 3.44 4.69
N GLN A 301 -16.12 2.82 3.79
CA GLN A 301 -16.73 3.52 2.66
C GLN A 301 -18.21 3.75 2.91
N VAL A 302 -18.64 5.00 2.81
CA VAL A 302 -20.06 5.38 2.87
C VAL A 302 -20.49 5.81 1.46
N LEU A 303 -21.66 5.33 1.01
CA LEU A 303 -22.22 5.72 -0.27
C LEU A 303 -23.45 6.61 -0.05
N GLY A 304 -23.58 7.63 -0.88
CA GLY A 304 -24.77 8.48 -0.92
C GLY A 304 -25.47 8.34 -2.27
N LYS A 305 -26.79 8.20 -2.27
CA LYS A 305 -27.61 8.18 -3.49
C LYS A 305 -28.21 9.57 -3.70
N PHE A 306 -28.11 10.07 -4.93
CA PHE A 306 -28.56 11.41 -5.33
C PHE A 306 -29.60 11.30 -6.46
N LYS A 307 -30.36 12.39 -6.68
CA LYS A 307 -31.37 12.44 -7.76
C LYS A 307 -30.74 12.47 -9.16
N GLU A 308 -29.67 13.25 -9.30
CA GLU A 308 -28.98 13.41 -10.58
C GLU A 308 -27.98 12.28 -10.83
N SER A 309 -27.75 11.96 -12.10
CA SER A 309 -26.72 11.01 -12.52
C SER A 309 -25.35 11.62 -12.30
N LEU A 310 -24.55 11.02 -11.46
CA LEU A 310 -23.21 11.52 -11.08
C LEU A 310 -22.10 10.82 -11.86
N TYR A 311 -22.27 9.52 -12.16
CA TYR A 311 -21.18 8.68 -12.67
C TYR A 311 -19.92 8.88 -11.82
N GLY A 312 -20.10 8.81 -10.49
CA GLY A 312 -19.07 9.13 -9.49
C GLY A 312 -17.78 8.33 -9.61
N PHE A 313 -17.83 7.20 -10.33
CA PHE A 313 -16.69 6.33 -10.61
C PHE A 313 -15.88 6.79 -11.85
N ARG A 314 -16.26 7.89 -12.49
CA ARG A 314 -15.51 8.51 -13.61
C ARG A 314 -14.80 9.78 -13.13
N GLY A 315 -13.74 10.16 -13.81
CA GLY A 315 -12.93 11.33 -13.45
C GLY A 315 -11.74 10.91 -12.59
N ALA A 316 -11.15 11.86 -11.88
CA ALA A 316 -10.11 11.53 -10.90
C ALA A 316 -10.76 10.76 -9.75
N LEU A 317 -10.21 9.59 -9.42
CA LEU A 317 -10.81 8.70 -8.41
C LEU A 317 -10.99 9.41 -7.06
N VAL A 318 -9.99 10.19 -6.64
CA VAL A 318 -10.06 10.96 -5.39
C VAL A 318 -9.92 12.43 -5.75
N GLY A 319 -10.98 13.19 -5.52
CA GLY A 319 -11.03 14.62 -5.87
C GLY A 319 -10.65 15.53 -4.73
N VAL A 320 -11.25 15.32 -3.55
CA VAL A 320 -11.09 16.20 -2.40
C VAL A 320 -10.91 15.42 -1.10
N GLN A 321 -10.39 16.12 -0.11
CA GLN A 321 -10.13 15.65 1.24
C GLN A 321 -10.82 16.59 2.23
N VAL A 322 -11.53 16.03 3.20
CA VAL A 322 -12.08 16.77 4.35
C VAL A 322 -11.05 16.59 5.48
N ASP A 323 -10.34 17.66 5.79
CA ASP A 323 -9.22 17.63 6.74
C ASP A 323 -9.56 18.24 8.11
N GLU A 324 -10.79 18.68 8.30
CA GLU A 324 -11.28 19.30 9.55
C GLU A 324 -10.90 18.49 10.79
N PHE A 325 -10.95 17.17 10.71
CA PHE A 325 -10.86 16.27 11.85
C PHE A 325 -9.53 15.51 11.94
N THR A 326 -8.61 15.76 11.00
CA THR A 326 -7.36 15.00 10.90
C THR A 326 -6.49 15.14 12.16
N HIS A 327 -6.39 16.36 12.67
CA HIS A 327 -5.51 16.65 13.82
C HIS A 327 -6.22 16.67 15.16
N THR A 328 -7.55 16.73 15.18
CA THR A 328 -8.34 16.76 16.42
C THR A 328 -8.85 15.37 16.80
N ASP A 329 -9.44 14.68 15.84
CA ASP A 329 -10.16 13.42 16.09
C ASP A 329 -9.44 12.20 15.46
N GLY A 330 -8.41 12.43 14.65
CA GLY A 330 -7.59 11.35 14.09
C GLY A 330 -8.21 10.64 12.90
N TYR A 331 -9.12 11.30 12.16
CA TYR A 331 -9.65 10.72 10.91
C TYR A 331 -9.74 11.75 9.79
N THR A 332 -9.61 11.26 8.56
CA THR A 332 -9.64 12.06 7.33
C THR A 332 -10.63 11.40 6.35
N ILE A 333 -11.42 12.21 5.66
CA ILE A 333 -12.40 11.70 4.70
C ILE A 333 -11.99 12.12 3.30
N PHE A 334 -11.89 11.14 2.38
CA PHE A 334 -11.58 11.40 0.98
C PHE A 334 -12.80 11.09 0.11
N SER A 335 -13.13 11.98 -0.82
CA SER A 335 -14.13 11.65 -1.85
C SER A 335 -13.59 10.54 -2.75
N GLY A 336 -14.44 9.62 -3.17
CA GLY A 336 -14.03 8.60 -4.13
C GLY A 336 -15.00 7.44 -4.22
N LEU A 337 -15.34 7.10 -5.45
CA LEU A 337 -16.15 5.93 -5.78
C LEU A 337 -15.48 5.20 -6.95
N ALA A 338 -15.03 3.98 -6.70
CA ALA A 338 -14.39 3.16 -7.73
C ALA A 338 -15.45 2.47 -8.61
N GLU A 339 -14.99 1.71 -9.57
CA GLU A 339 -15.85 0.93 -10.48
C GLU A 339 -16.73 -0.04 -9.67
N PRO A 340 -17.88 -0.45 -10.22
CA PRO A 340 -18.83 -1.30 -9.46
C PRO A 340 -18.23 -2.57 -8.88
N GLU A 341 -17.27 -3.17 -9.56
CA GLU A 341 -16.60 -4.39 -9.10
C GLU A 341 -15.84 -4.20 -7.78
N SER A 342 -15.49 -2.95 -7.43
CA SER A 342 -14.83 -2.67 -6.15
C SER A 342 -15.70 -3.09 -4.95
N LEU A 343 -17.01 -3.09 -5.11
CA LEU A 343 -17.94 -3.52 -4.06
C LEU A 343 -17.80 -5.01 -3.75
N LEU A 344 -17.38 -5.81 -4.74
CA LEU A 344 -17.10 -7.24 -4.51
C LEU A 344 -15.97 -7.41 -3.49
N ALA A 345 -14.89 -6.65 -3.68
CA ALA A 345 -13.76 -6.68 -2.76
C ALA A 345 -14.15 -6.17 -1.37
N GLN A 346 -15.07 -5.22 -1.31
CA GLN A 346 -15.53 -4.65 -0.04
C GLN A 346 -16.59 -5.52 0.64
N GLY A 347 -17.10 -6.55 -0.06
CA GLY A 347 -18.07 -7.47 0.50
C GLY A 347 -19.46 -6.89 0.72
N ASP A 348 -19.75 -5.71 0.18
CA ASP A 348 -21.07 -5.08 0.32
C ASP A 348 -22.03 -5.59 -0.75
N MET A 349 -22.41 -6.84 -0.60
CA MET A 349 -23.18 -7.53 -1.63
C MET A 349 -24.60 -7.81 -1.17
N LYS A 350 -25.52 -7.03 -1.67
CA LYS A 350 -26.92 -7.46 -1.70
C LYS A 350 -27.02 -8.63 -2.66
N ALA A 351 -27.89 -9.58 -2.41
CA ALA A 351 -28.04 -10.76 -3.25
C ALA A 351 -29.25 -10.66 -4.19
N GLY A 352 -29.16 -11.33 -5.31
CA GLY A 352 -30.27 -11.51 -6.24
C GLY A 352 -30.88 -10.20 -6.73
N LYS A 353 -32.19 -10.08 -6.64
CA LYS A 353 -32.93 -8.90 -7.16
C LYS A 353 -32.46 -7.59 -6.49
N ALA A 354 -32.20 -7.62 -5.18
CA ALA A 354 -31.74 -6.42 -4.46
C ALA A 354 -30.38 -5.92 -4.98
N HIS A 355 -29.49 -6.86 -5.32
CA HIS A 355 -28.20 -6.51 -5.94
C HIS A 355 -28.43 -5.86 -7.32
N MET A 356 -29.27 -6.46 -8.15
CA MET A 356 -29.57 -5.91 -9.47
C MET A 356 -30.13 -4.49 -9.39
N GLU A 357 -31.04 -4.24 -8.45
CA GLU A 357 -31.63 -2.91 -8.27
C GLU A 357 -30.59 -1.90 -7.80
N PHE A 358 -29.74 -2.29 -6.86
CA PHE A 358 -28.65 -1.46 -6.37
C PHE A 358 -27.69 -1.08 -7.53
N MET A 359 -27.32 -2.06 -8.35
CA MET A 359 -26.39 -1.83 -9.46
C MET A 359 -26.98 -0.97 -10.58
N LYS A 360 -28.29 -1.06 -10.84
CA LYS A 360 -28.96 -0.18 -11.83
C LYS A 360 -28.84 1.30 -11.42
N ASP A 361 -28.78 1.56 -10.12
CA ASP A 361 -28.71 2.91 -9.58
C ASP A 361 -27.25 3.40 -9.38
N TYR A 362 -26.25 2.60 -9.73
CA TYR A 362 -24.84 2.92 -9.43
C TYR A 362 -24.41 4.29 -9.98
N LYS A 363 -24.95 4.72 -11.11
CA LYS A 363 -24.67 6.03 -11.71
C LYS A 363 -25.14 7.21 -10.85
N TYR A 364 -26.03 6.97 -9.87
CA TYR A 364 -26.55 8.01 -8.97
C TYR A 364 -25.77 8.07 -7.65
N TYR A 365 -24.76 7.22 -7.48
CA TYR A 365 -24.03 7.15 -6.21
C TYR A 365 -22.77 8.01 -6.23
N ALA A 366 -22.48 8.60 -5.06
CA ALA A 366 -21.17 9.14 -4.71
C ALA A 366 -20.63 8.31 -3.53
N GLY A 367 -19.30 8.27 -3.42
CA GLY A 367 -18.65 7.56 -2.33
C GLY A 367 -17.68 8.47 -1.56
N VAL A 368 -17.56 8.21 -0.28
CA VAL A 368 -16.49 8.76 0.55
C VAL A 368 -15.84 7.64 1.34
N ASN A 369 -14.55 7.78 1.55
CA ASN A 369 -13.72 6.82 2.28
C ASN A 369 -13.21 7.53 3.55
N ALA A 370 -13.68 7.07 4.71
CA ALA A 370 -13.32 7.65 6.01
C ALA A 370 -12.19 6.82 6.61
N PHE A 371 -10.99 7.38 6.64
CA PHE A 371 -9.77 6.77 7.16
C PHE A 371 -9.61 7.16 8.62
N SER A 372 -9.41 6.18 9.48
CA SER A 372 -9.20 6.42 10.91
C SER A 372 -7.79 6.01 11.30
N ARG A 373 -7.17 6.80 12.19
CA ARG A 373 -5.91 6.44 12.79
C ARG A 373 -6.14 5.26 13.74
N ASP A 374 -5.21 4.31 13.75
CA ASP A 374 -5.21 3.20 14.70
C ASP A 374 -4.00 3.28 15.64
N LEU A 375 -3.95 2.39 16.62
CA LEU A 375 -2.90 2.41 17.66
C LEU A 375 -1.70 1.50 17.33
N GLY A 376 -1.72 0.82 16.18
CA GLY A 376 -0.62 -0.05 15.78
C GLY A 376 -0.44 -1.24 16.73
N GLN A 377 -1.52 -1.89 17.14
CA GLN A 377 -1.47 -2.99 18.11
C GLN A 377 -1.59 -4.37 17.47
N GLY A 378 -1.60 -4.44 16.13
CA GLY A 378 -1.67 -5.70 15.42
C GLY A 378 -0.33 -6.41 15.33
N TYR A 379 -0.36 -7.61 14.74
CA TYR A 379 0.87 -8.36 14.47
C TYR A 379 0.72 -9.25 13.24
N VAL A 380 1.87 -9.62 12.69
CA VAL A 380 2.00 -10.56 11.58
C VAL A 380 2.91 -11.70 12.04
N GLN A 381 2.49 -12.94 11.85
CA GLN A 381 3.22 -14.11 12.32
C GLN A 381 3.24 -15.21 11.26
N TRP A 382 4.37 -15.89 11.17
CA TRP A 382 4.52 -17.12 10.38
C TRP A 382 4.57 -18.31 11.33
N ASP A 383 3.71 -19.28 11.09
CA ASP A 383 3.62 -20.49 11.90
C ASP A 383 3.99 -21.70 11.05
N GLY A 384 5.14 -22.31 11.34
CA GLY A 384 5.62 -23.49 10.61
C GLY A 384 7.06 -23.34 10.14
N ASP A 385 7.50 -24.26 9.29
CA ASP A 385 8.81 -24.15 8.64
C ASP A 385 8.74 -23.18 7.45
N ALA A 386 9.89 -22.88 6.84
CA ALA A 386 9.97 -21.85 5.79
C ALA A 386 9.11 -22.17 4.55
N TYR A 387 8.75 -23.42 4.34
CA TYR A 387 8.05 -23.86 3.12
C TYR A 387 6.61 -24.30 3.35
N THR A 388 6.28 -24.78 4.53
CA THR A 388 4.98 -25.40 4.84
C THR A 388 4.27 -24.75 6.01
N GLY A 389 4.59 -23.51 6.29
CA GLY A 389 3.90 -22.71 7.31
C GLY A 389 2.71 -21.96 6.76
N ASP A 390 2.06 -21.23 7.66
CA ASP A 390 0.92 -20.38 7.30
C ASP A 390 1.10 -18.99 7.92
N LYS A 391 0.52 -17.99 7.27
CA LYS A 391 0.59 -16.61 7.75
C LYS A 391 -0.63 -16.26 8.61
N THR A 392 -0.38 -15.61 9.72
CA THR A 392 -1.43 -15.03 10.56
C THR A 392 -1.28 -13.51 10.54
N ILE A 393 -2.34 -12.80 10.22
CA ILE A 393 -2.42 -11.35 10.31
C ILE A 393 -3.48 -11.03 11.36
N HIS A 394 -3.07 -10.44 12.45
CA HIS A 394 -3.98 -10.12 13.55
C HIS A 394 -4.09 -8.61 13.77
N TRP A 395 -5.31 -8.12 13.76
CA TRP A 395 -5.63 -6.75 14.14
C TRP A 395 -7.10 -6.70 14.54
N ASN A 396 -7.37 -6.05 15.66
CA ASN A 396 -8.72 -5.75 16.10
C ASN A 396 -8.75 -4.33 16.65
N PRO A 397 -9.78 -3.56 16.34
CA PRO A 397 -9.86 -2.22 16.93
C PRO A 397 -10.06 -2.32 18.44
N SER A 398 -9.48 -1.41 19.19
CA SER A 398 -9.89 -1.14 20.54
C SER A 398 -11.29 -0.52 20.53
N ARG A 399 -11.91 -0.39 21.69
CA ARG A 399 -13.21 0.29 21.76
C ARG A 399 -13.11 1.75 21.26
N GLU A 400 -12.04 2.44 21.63
CA GLU A 400 -11.80 3.81 21.19
C GLU A 400 -11.68 3.91 19.67
N GLU A 401 -10.87 3.04 19.06
CA GLU A 401 -10.71 3.01 17.60
C GLU A 401 -12.04 2.72 16.90
N PHE A 402 -12.83 1.79 17.42
CA PHE A 402 -14.15 1.47 16.88
C PHE A 402 -15.07 2.68 16.93
N GLU A 403 -15.10 3.38 18.07
CA GLU A 403 -15.94 4.59 18.20
C GLU A 403 -15.48 5.69 17.24
N ASN A 404 -14.18 5.82 16.98
CA ASN A 404 -13.67 6.75 15.97
C ASN A 404 -14.08 6.34 14.55
N MET A 405 -14.04 5.05 14.23
CA MET A 405 -14.53 4.55 12.93
C MET A 405 -16.03 4.83 12.78
N LYS A 406 -16.81 4.64 13.85
CA LYS A 406 -18.24 4.91 13.89
C LYS A 406 -18.53 6.40 13.70
N ALA A 407 -17.79 7.26 14.40
CA ALA A 407 -17.92 8.72 14.30
C ALA A 407 -17.58 9.20 12.87
N SER A 408 -16.48 8.72 12.30
CA SER A 408 -16.06 9.12 10.95
C SER A 408 -17.08 8.69 9.88
N ALA A 409 -17.64 7.48 9.99
CA ALA A 409 -18.66 6.99 9.05
C ALA A 409 -19.98 7.78 9.21
N THR A 410 -20.36 8.10 10.45
CA THR A 410 -21.56 8.92 10.72
C THR A 410 -21.39 10.31 10.10
N LEU A 411 -20.21 10.92 10.29
CA LEU A 411 -19.91 12.24 9.73
C LEU A 411 -19.93 12.21 8.21
N ALA A 412 -19.34 11.19 7.60
CA ALA A 412 -19.36 11.01 6.15
C ALA A 412 -20.79 10.97 5.60
N ALA A 413 -21.67 10.22 6.28
CA ALA A 413 -23.10 10.15 5.93
C ALA A 413 -23.80 11.51 6.07
N ARG A 414 -23.51 12.25 7.15
CA ARG A 414 -24.09 13.60 7.37
C ARG A 414 -23.62 14.59 6.29
N ILE A 415 -22.35 14.51 5.85
CA ILE A 415 -21.84 15.33 4.74
C ILE A 415 -22.67 15.04 3.48
N PHE A 416 -22.94 13.77 3.18
CA PHE A 416 -23.75 13.43 2.00
C PHE A 416 -25.19 13.93 2.11
N PHE A 417 -25.85 13.79 3.27
CA PHE A 417 -27.19 14.36 3.44
C PHE A 417 -27.18 15.88 3.24
N SER A 418 -26.20 16.58 3.81
CA SER A 418 -26.05 18.02 3.60
C SER A 418 -25.77 18.35 2.13
N GLY A 419 -25.07 17.48 1.40
CA GLY A 419 -24.81 17.59 -0.04
C GLY A 419 -25.99 17.22 -0.92
N GLY A 420 -27.14 16.80 -0.32
CA GLY A 420 -28.38 16.52 -1.05
C GLY A 420 -28.65 15.04 -1.33
N ALA A 421 -27.98 14.14 -0.64
CA ALA A 421 -28.29 12.71 -0.78
C ALA A 421 -29.71 12.40 -0.28
N GLU A 422 -30.43 11.56 -1.01
CA GLU A 422 -31.73 11.04 -0.61
C GLU A 422 -31.63 9.82 0.31
N LYS A 423 -30.50 9.14 0.26
CA LYS A 423 -30.25 7.91 1.00
C LYS A 423 -28.74 7.74 1.18
N VAL A 424 -28.33 7.18 2.31
CA VAL A 424 -26.95 6.74 2.53
C VAL A 424 -26.90 5.24 2.83
N PHE A 425 -25.77 4.62 2.47
CA PHE A 425 -25.49 3.21 2.73
C PHE A 425 -24.24 3.15 3.60
N LEU A 426 -24.34 2.44 4.72
CA LEU A 426 -23.30 2.35 5.73
C LEU A 426 -22.49 1.06 5.55
N PRO A 427 -21.19 1.07 5.85
CA PRO A 427 -20.30 -0.07 5.57
C PRO A 427 -20.38 -1.13 6.69
N THR A 428 -21.52 -1.77 6.81
CA THR A 428 -21.74 -2.83 7.80
C THR A 428 -21.97 -4.17 7.11
N PHE A 429 -21.73 -5.28 7.85
CA PHE A 429 -21.91 -6.63 7.27
C PHE A 429 -23.35 -6.88 6.80
N GLN A 430 -24.32 -6.37 7.54
CA GLN A 430 -25.66 -6.23 6.99
C GLN A 430 -25.82 -4.76 6.60
N SER A 431 -25.81 -4.48 5.31
CA SER A 431 -25.82 -3.12 4.79
C SER A 431 -26.98 -2.30 5.41
N LEU A 432 -26.64 -1.38 6.29
CA LEU A 432 -27.61 -0.44 6.86
C LEU A 432 -27.82 0.71 5.89
N GLU A 433 -29.08 1.13 5.76
CA GLU A 433 -29.48 2.25 4.91
C GLU A 433 -30.24 3.27 5.77
N ALA A 434 -30.03 4.55 5.49
CA ALA A 434 -30.79 5.62 6.13
C ALA A 434 -31.27 6.62 5.08
N ASN A 435 -32.51 7.10 5.23
CA ASN A 435 -33.13 8.05 4.31
C ASN A 435 -33.19 9.47 4.90
N SER A 436 -32.66 9.65 6.09
CA SER A 436 -32.60 10.96 6.76
C SER A 436 -31.55 10.93 7.87
N VAL A 437 -31.13 12.11 8.32
CA VAL A 437 -30.20 12.24 9.45
C VAL A 437 -30.78 11.59 10.71
N PHE A 438 -32.09 11.77 10.94
CA PHE A 438 -32.73 11.17 12.12
C PHE A 438 -32.67 9.63 12.08
N GLU A 439 -32.93 9.05 10.90
CA GLU A 439 -32.85 7.60 10.73
C GLU A 439 -31.39 7.12 10.84
N LEU A 440 -30.45 7.90 10.33
CA LEU A 440 -29.01 7.62 10.46
C LEU A 440 -28.61 7.47 11.93
N ASP A 441 -28.98 8.44 12.76
CA ASP A 441 -28.57 8.44 14.16
C ASP A 441 -29.15 7.20 14.88
N ALA A 442 -30.43 6.89 14.64
CA ALA A 442 -31.08 5.71 15.24
C ALA A 442 -30.35 4.41 14.80
N LYS A 443 -29.96 4.30 13.53
CA LYS A 443 -29.30 3.11 13.03
C LYS A 443 -27.85 3.00 13.50
N MET A 444 -27.16 4.13 13.64
CA MET A 444 -25.78 4.12 14.15
C MET A 444 -25.74 3.67 15.62
N ASP A 445 -26.81 3.91 16.38
CA ASP A 445 -26.91 3.38 17.74
C ASP A 445 -26.99 1.84 17.77
N GLU A 446 -27.45 1.21 16.68
CA GLU A 446 -27.49 -0.25 16.56
C GLU A 446 -26.15 -0.88 16.14
N VAL A 447 -25.18 -0.06 15.71
CA VAL A 447 -23.86 -0.57 15.28
C VAL A 447 -23.03 -0.91 16.52
N ASP A 448 -22.73 -2.20 16.66
CA ASP A 448 -22.09 -2.77 17.86
C ASP A 448 -20.57 -2.86 17.71
N TYR A 449 -19.89 -2.65 18.83
CA TYR A 449 -18.47 -2.97 18.99
C TYR A 449 -18.30 -4.50 19.01
N GLY A 450 -17.40 -4.97 18.16
CA GLY A 450 -17.05 -6.38 18.11
C GLY A 450 -17.39 -7.04 16.77
N ILE A 451 -16.78 -8.19 16.57
CA ILE A 451 -16.76 -8.89 15.28
C ILE A 451 -18.05 -9.68 15.04
N LYS A 452 -18.73 -10.07 16.12
CA LYS A 452 -19.90 -10.94 16.04
C LYS A 452 -21.23 -10.18 15.91
N GLY A 453 -21.17 -8.85 15.94
CA GLY A 453 -22.38 -8.03 15.78
C GLY A 453 -22.87 -8.04 14.34
N LEU A 454 -24.18 -8.11 14.16
CA LEU A 454 -24.82 -8.07 12.83
C LEU A 454 -24.49 -6.77 12.09
N TYR A 455 -24.29 -5.71 12.82
CA TYR A 455 -24.04 -4.38 12.27
C TYR A 455 -22.66 -3.84 12.57
N THR A 456 -21.68 -4.72 12.76
CA THR A 456 -20.29 -4.25 12.89
C THR A 456 -19.76 -3.78 11.52
N PHE A 457 -18.81 -2.86 11.54
CA PHE A 457 -18.23 -2.32 10.30
C PHE A 457 -17.44 -3.36 9.54
N ARG A 458 -17.56 -3.29 8.22
CA ARG A 458 -16.54 -3.81 7.30
C ARG A 458 -15.60 -2.68 6.98
N SER A 459 -14.34 -3.00 6.97
CA SER A 459 -13.29 -2.02 6.74
C SER A 459 -12.21 -2.62 5.84
N ASN A 460 -11.45 -1.75 5.21
CA ASN A 460 -10.35 -2.12 4.35
C ASN A 460 -9.09 -1.39 4.80
N SER A 461 -7.96 -1.88 4.33
CA SER A 461 -6.69 -1.20 4.52
C SER A 461 -5.87 -1.22 3.24
N PHE A 462 -5.36 -0.05 2.85
CA PHE A 462 -4.37 0.10 1.80
C PHE A 462 -2.96 0.29 2.38
N SER A 463 -2.85 0.48 3.69
CA SER A 463 -1.67 1.09 4.31
C SER A 463 -1.12 0.32 5.52
N PRO A 464 -0.95 -1.02 5.44
CA PRO A 464 -0.31 -1.71 6.57
C PRO A 464 1.13 -1.22 6.75
N HIS A 465 1.54 -0.99 8.01
CA HIS A 465 2.87 -0.49 8.34
C HIS A 465 3.30 -0.86 9.76
N GLY A 466 4.59 -0.68 10.10
CA GLY A 466 5.10 -0.72 11.45
C GLY A 466 5.70 -2.04 11.95
N THR A 467 5.65 -3.09 11.16
CA THR A 467 5.95 -4.47 11.62
C THR A 467 7.44 -4.80 11.77
N CYS A 468 8.33 -3.92 11.30
CA CYS A 468 9.79 -4.02 11.52
C CYS A 468 10.29 -2.63 11.92
N ARG A 469 9.65 -2.03 12.93
CA ARG A 469 9.83 -0.60 13.20
C ARG A 469 11.30 -0.21 13.41
N MET A 470 11.63 0.97 12.88
CA MET A 470 12.95 1.57 12.95
C MET A 470 13.12 2.31 14.29
N GLY A 471 14.33 2.31 14.82
CA GLY A 471 14.66 3.07 16.04
C GLY A 471 16.10 2.86 16.46
N ALA A 472 16.60 3.77 17.29
CA ALA A 472 18.00 3.72 17.76
C ALA A 472 18.24 2.64 18.82
N ASP A 473 17.19 2.28 19.60
CA ASP A 473 17.32 1.31 20.68
C ASP A 473 17.08 -0.12 20.18
N PRO A 474 18.12 -1.00 20.14
CA PRO A 474 17.97 -2.36 19.65
C PRO A 474 17.11 -3.27 20.54
N TYR A 475 16.69 -2.79 21.71
CA TYR A 475 15.74 -3.52 22.55
C TYR A 475 14.29 -3.10 22.33
N GLN A 476 14.07 -2.08 21.49
CA GLN A 476 12.73 -1.58 21.19
C GLN A 476 12.41 -1.53 19.68
N SER A 477 13.39 -1.82 18.84
CA SER A 477 13.22 -1.76 17.39
C SER A 477 13.96 -2.89 16.70
N VAL A 478 13.43 -3.32 15.56
CA VAL A 478 14.00 -4.39 14.73
C VAL A 478 15.15 -3.82 13.87
N VAL A 479 14.95 -2.59 13.38
CA VAL A 479 15.78 -1.97 12.36
C VAL A 479 16.41 -0.70 12.95
N SER A 480 17.70 -0.52 12.69
CA SER A 480 18.48 0.62 13.15
C SER A 480 18.12 1.89 12.35
N PRO A 481 18.57 3.08 12.80
CA PRO A 481 18.31 4.32 12.06
C PRO A 481 18.88 4.35 10.64
N THR A 482 19.77 3.43 10.27
CA THR A 482 20.32 3.37 8.90
C THR A 482 19.48 2.48 7.96
N GLY A 483 18.49 1.76 8.47
CA GLY A 483 17.73 0.79 7.70
C GLY A 483 18.25 -0.65 7.82
N GLU A 484 19.43 -0.86 8.44
CA GLU A 484 20.00 -2.19 8.65
C GLU A 484 19.39 -2.83 9.90
N LEU A 485 19.14 -4.15 9.88
CA LEU A 485 18.71 -4.86 11.09
C LEU A 485 19.76 -4.76 12.17
N HIS A 486 19.34 -4.51 13.42
CA HIS A 486 20.26 -4.41 14.55
C HIS A 486 21.11 -5.67 14.75
N ASP A 487 20.54 -6.84 14.48
CA ASP A 487 21.15 -8.13 14.79
C ASP A 487 21.67 -8.89 13.58
N THR A 488 21.55 -8.34 12.36
CA THR A 488 21.92 -9.06 11.13
C THR A 488 22.61 -8.12 10.12
N PRO A 489 23.95 -8.04 10.16
CA PRO A 489 24.68 -7.22 9.19
C PRO A 489 24.38 -7.62 7.73
N GLY A 490 24.34 -6.64 6.84
CA GLY A 490 24.08 -6.84 5.42
C GLY A 490 22.62 -7.06 5.06
N LEU A 491 21.71 -6.97 6.05
CA LEU A 491 20.27 -7.14 5.85
C LEU A 491 19.55 -5.83 6.17
N PHE A 492 18.91 -5.25 5.17
CA PHE A 492 18.21 -3.97 5.26
C PHE A 492 16.71 -4.15 5.04
N VAL A 493 15.94 -3.22 5.58
CA VAL A 493 14.51 -3.05 5.28
C VAL A 493 14.33 -1.64 4.76
N ALA A 494 13.47 -1.45 3.76
CA ALA A 494 13.26 -0.13 3.16
C ALA A 494 11.78 0.22 2.94
N ASP A 495 10.84 -0.62 3.40
CA ASP A 495 9.42 -0.48 3.09
C ASP A 495 8.59 0.05 4.27
N SER A 496 7.27 -0.04 4.15
CA SER A 496 6.34 0.49 5.17
C SER A 496 6.49 -0.14 6.55
N SER A 497 7.11 -1.33 6.64
CA SER A 497 7.34 -1.97 7.94
C SER A 497 8.27 -1.16 8.84
N LEU A 498 9.10 -0.25 8.26
CA LEU A 498 9.99 0.63 9.02
C LEU A 498 9.28 1.68 9.87
N ILE A 499 8.08 2.12 9.45
CA ILE A 499 7.39 3.26 10.08
C ILE A 499 7.23 2.97 11.57
N PRO A 500 7.77 3.82 12.47
CA PRO A 500 7.89 3.42 13.88
C PRO A 500 6.59 3.44 14.68
N GLU A 501 5.58 4.21 14.23
CA GLU A 501 4.27 4.24 14.88
C GLU A 501 3.18 4.60 13.87
N SER A 502 1.93 4.34 14.23
CA SER A 502 0.79 4.60 13.35
C SER A 502 0.71 6.08 12.93
N ILE A 503 0.50 6.31 11.64
CA ILE A 503 0.31 7.65 11.09
C ILE A 503 -1.07 7.76 10.40
N SER A 504 -1.63 8.96 10.35
CA SER A 504 -2.96 9.18 9.76
C SER A 504 -2.94 9.53 8.26
N ALA A 505 -1.76 9.79 7.71
CA ALA A 505 -1.61 10.11 6.28
C ALA A 505 -1.49 8.84 5.42
N PRO A 506 -2.00 8.82 4.17
CA PRO A 506 -1.65 7.76 3.22
C PRO A 506 -0.14 7.61 3.09
N ILE A 507 0.37 6.39 3.22
CA ILE A 507 1.79 6.15 3.53
C ILE A 507 2.72 6.14 2.31
N GLN A 508 2.21 6.15 1.07
CA GLN A 508 3.07 5.91 -0.11
C GLN A 508 4.22 6.91 -0.21
N TRP A 509 3.94 8.21 -0.02
CA TRP A 509 4.96 9.27 -0.08
C TRP A 509 6.05 9.03 0.97
N THR A 510 5.63 8.79 2.21
CA THR A 510 6.53 8.50 3.33
C THR A 510 7.42 7.29 3.05
N VAL A 511 6.82 6.20 2.54
CA VAL A 511 7.54 4.94 2.24
C VAL A 511 8.61 5.18 1.17
N GLN A 512 8.30 5.92 0.11
CA GLN A 512 9.27 6.18 -0.96
C GLN A 512 10.39 7.12 -0.47
N ALA A 513 10.05 8.09 0.36
CA ALA A 513 11.06 8.97 0.98
C ALA A 513 11.97 8.19 1.95
N LEU A 514 11.40 7.26 2.75
CA LEU A 514 12.19 6.37 3.62
C LEU A 514 13.11 5.45 2.79
N ALA A 515 12.60 4.91 1.67
CA ALA A 515 13.41 4.07 0.79
C ALA A 515 14.59 4.86 0.20
N LYS A 516 14.37 6.11 -0.19
CA LYS A 516 15.44 7.00 -0.66
C LYS A 516 16.44 7.26 0.47
N TYR A 517 15.95 7.56 1.68
CA TYR A 517 16.80 7.78 2.86
C TYR A 517 17.68 6.54 3.14
N VAL A 518 17.08 5.35 3.19
CA VAL A 518 17.84 4.10 3.44
C VAL A 518 18.89 3.89 2.35
N SER A 519 18.53 4.17 1.10
CA SER A 519 19.48 4.05 -0.03
C SER A 519 20.69 4.98 0.14
N ASP A 520 20.46 6.21 0.61
CA ASP A 520 21.57 7.15 0.88
C ASP A 520 22.43 6.65 2.05
N GLN A 521 21.82 6.10 3.10
CA GLN A 521 22.58 5.50 4.22
C GLN A 521 23.48 4.35 3.72
N ILE A 522 22.98 3.52 2.81
CA ILE A 522 23.76 2.44 2.20
C ILE A 522 24.92 3.01 1.39
N ASN A 523 24.66 4.00 0.53
CA ASN A 523 25.68 4.58 -0.35
C ASN A 523 26.75 5.33 0.44
N ASP A 524 26.38 6.07 1.47
CA ASP A 524 27.32 6.81 2.32
C ASP A 524 28.26 5.87 3.09
N ASN A 525 27.80 4.64 3.35
CA ASN A 525 28.56 3.64 4.10
C ASN A 525 29.01 2.45 3.22
N ALA A 526 29.06 2.65 1.91
CA ALA A 526 29.30 1.58 0.93
C ALA A 526 30.58 0.77 1.20
N ALA A 527 31.63 1.41 1.72
CA ALA A 527 32.90 0.74 2.04
C ALA A 527 32.76 -0.37 3.10
N ASN A 528 31.70 -0.31 3.90
CA ASN A 528 31.44 -1.33 4.94
C ASN A 528 30.77 -2.59 4.37
N TYR A 529 30.17 -2.48 3.20
CA TYR A 529 29.32 -3.53 2.63
C TYR A 529 29.92 -4.16 1.37
N PHE A 530 30.50 -3.36 0.51
CA PHE A 530 30.99 -3.80 -0.80
C PHE A 530 32.52 -3.82 -0.77
N ILE A 531 33.06 -4.96 -0.40
CA ILE A 531 34.51 -5.17 -0.39
C ILE A 531 34.89 -5.64 -1.80
N GLY A 532 35.51 -4.78 -2.57
CA GLY A 532 35.90 -5.02 -3.97
C GLY A 532 36.89 -6.18 -4.16
#